data_cdf54c336ebcfd037cc488b27f001cf9
#
_entry.id   cdf54c336ebcfd037cc488b27f001cf9
#
_cell.length_a   1.000
_cell.length_b   1.000
_cell.length_c   1.000
_cell.angle_alpha   90.00
_cell.angle_beta   90.00
_cell.angle_gamma   90.00
#
_symmetry.space_group_name_H-M   'P 1'
#
loop_
_entity.id
_entity.type
_entity.pdbx_description
1 polymer ?
#
loop_
_entity_poly.entity_id
_entity_poly.type
_entity_poly.pdbx_seq_one_letter_code
_entity_poly.pdbx_strand_id
1 'polypeptide(L)'
;MSVIMTFRASGDPSRLEEHAAQNQDTMRGIADKAKEHGLIAHRFYGSDDGQIMVVDEWPDPESFQRFFEQMRPEIEPLMREVGVTGEPEITFWRKLETHDEVGWES
;
A
#
# COMPACT_ATOMS: atom_id res chain seq x y z
N MET A 1 16.96 3.23 9.26
CA MET A 1 16.32 4.17 8.31
C MET A 1 15.16 3.50 7.63
N SER A 2 14.05 4.22 7.50
CA SER A 2 12.87 3.66 6.86
C SER A 2 12.97 3.75 5.34
N VAL A 3 12.11 3.01 4.67
CA VAL A 3 11.96 3.06 3.21
C VAL A 3 10.52 3.36 2.87
N ILE A 4 10.29 3.94 1.70
CA ILE A 4 8.97 4.09 1.13
C ILE A 4 8.76 2.92 0.18
N MET A 5 7.60 2.27 0.29
CA MET A 5 7.19 1.22 -0.64
C MET A 5 6.04 1.75 -1.46
N THR A 6 6.12 1.61 -2.79
CA THR A 6 4.97 1.87 -3.66
C THR A 6 4.55 0.57 -4.32
N PHE A 7 3.24 0.35 -4.32
CA PHE A 7 2.60 -0.81 -4.93
C PHE A 7 1.60 -0.25 -5.93
N ARG A 8 1.83 -0.44 -7.21
CA ARG A 8 1.00 0.15 -8.25
C ARG A 8 0.40 -0.94 -9.14
N ALA A 9 -0.88 -0.79 -9.46
CA ALA A 9 -1.58 -1.74 -10.30
C ALA A 9 -2.71 -1.06 -11.05
N SER A 10 -3.10 -1.62 -12.19
CA SER A 10 -4.31 -1.20 -12.89
C SER A 10 -5.52 -1.68 -12.10
N GLY A 11 -6.49 -0.83 -11.90
CA GLY A 11 -7.70 -1.14 -11.16
C GLY A 11 -8.62 0.05 -11.15
N ASP A 12 -9.77 -0.10 -10.48
CA ASP A 12 -10.77 0.96 -10.42
C ASP A 12 -10.75 1.61 -9.03
N PRO A 13 -10.22 2.85 -8.93
CA PRO A 13 -10.19 3.52 -7.62
C PRO A 13 -11.56 3.66 -6.96
N SER A 14 -12.61 3.90 -7.75
CA SER A 14 -13.96 4.04 -7.19
C SER A 14 -14.46 2.72 -6.59
N ARG A 15 -14.15 1.60 -7.22
CA ARG A 15 -14.52 0.29 -6.67
C ARG A 15 -13.77 0.01 -5.38
N LEU A 16 -12.51 0.42 -5.31
CA LEU A 16 -11.74 0.28 -4.07
C LEU A 16 -12.36 1.11 -2.96
N GLU A 17 -12.75 2.35 -3.25
CA GLU A 17 -13.39 3.21 -2.25
C GLU A 17 -14.72 2.61 -1.78
N GLU A 18 -15.53 2.10 -2.70
CA GLU A 18 -16.79 1.45 -2.34
C GLU A 18 -16.55 0.20 -1.50
N HIS A 19 -15.59 -0.61 -1.89
CA HIS A 19 -15.25 -1.83 -1.15
C HIS A 19 -14.80 -1.49 0.27
N ALA A 20 -13.94 -0.49 0.39
CA ALA A 20 -13.44 -0.06 1.69
C ALA A 20 -14.57 0.45 2.58
N ALA A 21 -15.51 1.21 2.01
CA ALA A 21 -16.65 1.73 2.78
C ALA A 21 -17.56 0.61 3.28
N GLN A 22 -17.70 -0.46 2.51
CA GLN A 22 -18.56 -1.59 2.87
C GLN A 22 -17.85 -2.64 3.73
N ASN A 23 -16.51 -2.59 3.81
CA ASN A 23 -15.72 -3.62 4.49
C ASN A 23 -14.65 -2.97 5.39
N GLN A 24 -15.07 -1.98 6.17
CA GLN A 24 -14.13 -1.21 7.00
C GLN A 24 -13.38 -2.09 7.99
N ASP A 25 -14.05 -3.08 8.57
CA ASP A 25 -13.41 -3.99 9.53
C ASP A 25 -12.33 -4.84 8.87
N THR A 26 -12.58 -5.30 7.63
CA THR A 26 -11.60 -6.08 6.88
C THR A 26 -10.38 -5.22 6.53
N MET A 27 -10.63 -4.00 6.04
CA MET A 27 -9.55 -3.08 5.70
C MET A 27 -8.72 -2.73 6.93
N ARG A 28 -9.38 -2.44 8.04
CA ARG A 28 -8.70 -2.13 9.30
C ARG A 28 -7.90 -3.32 9.79
N GLY A 29 -8.45 -4.53 9.67
CA GLY A 29 -7.75 -5.74 10.11
C GLY A 29 -6.45 -5.98 9.34
N ILE A 30 -6.46 -5.73 8.03
CA ILE A 30 -5.24 -5.86 7.21
C ILE A 30 -4.22 -4.80 7.63
N ALA A 31 -4.67 -3.56 7.84
CA ALA A 31 -3.79 -2.49 8.28
C ALA A 31 -3.19 -2.77 9.67
N ASP A 32 -3.99 -3.31 10.58
CA ASP A 32 -3.50 -3.66 11.92
C ASP A 32 -2.45 -4.76 11.85
N LYS A 33 -2.65 -5.73 10.96
CA LYS A 33 -1.66 -6.78 10.75
C LYS A 33 -0.36 -6.21 10.21
N ALA A 34 -0.47 -5.25 9.28
CA ALA A 34 0.71 -4.56 8.75
C ALA A 34 1.46 -3.83 9.86
N LYS A 35 0.73 -3.18 10.77
CA LYS A 35 1.35 -2.50 11.91
C LYS A 35 2.11 -3.48 12.80
N GLU A 36 1.60 -4.69 12.98
CA GLU A 36 2.31 -5.73 13.73
C GLU A 36 3.65 -6.08 13.09
N HIS A 37 3.75 -5.93 11.77
CA HIS A 37 4.99 -6.18 11.03
C HIS A 37 5.87 -4.93 10.90
N GLY A 38 5.47 -3.83 11.51
CA GLY A 38 6.30 -2.62 11.56
C GLY A 38 5.87 -1.48 10.66
N LEU A 39 4.70 -1.58 10.01
CA LEU A 39 4.20 -0.49 9.16
C LEU A 39 4.19 0.83 9.94
N ILE A 40 4.78 1.87 9.35
CA ILE A 40 4.86 3.20 9.94
C ILE A 40 3.76 4.11 9.41
N ALA A 41 3.50 4.07 8.10
CA ALA A 41 2.48 4.90 7.46
C ALA A 41 1.93 4.18 6.23
N HIS A 42 0.67 4.47 5.89
CA HIS A 42 -0.01 3.77 4.80
C HIS A 42 -1.14 4.62 4.26
N ARG A 43 -1.24 4.71 2.92
CA ARG A 43 -2.41 5.31 2.28
C ARG A 43 -2.52 4.83 0.84
N PHE A 44 -3.76 4.88 0.34
CA PHE A 44 -4.06 4.58 -1.05
C PHE A 44 -4.18 5.87 -1.85
N TYR A 45 -3.80 5.78 -3.13
CA TYR A 45 -4.02 6.83 -4.12
C TYR A 45 -4.64 6.22 -5.37
N GLY A 46 -5.38 7.01 -6.11
CA GLY A 46 -5.93 6.58 -7.39
C GLY A 46 -5.69 7.64 -8.43
N SER A 47 -5.57 7.22 -9.70
CA SER A 47 -5.43 8.14 -10.81
C SER A 47 -6.71 8.13 -11.66
N ASP A 48 -6.88 9.17 -12.48
CA ASP A 48 -8.08 9.28 -13.32
C ASP A 48 -8.09 8.26 -14.46
N ASP A 49 -6.93 7.68 -14.77
CA ASP A 49 -6.82 6.72 -15.86
C ASP A 49 -6.85 5.25 -15.39
N GLY A 50 -7.34 5.01 -14.17
CA GLY A 50 -7.56 3.63 -13.73
C GLY A 50 -6.35 2.96 -13.10
N GLN A 51 -5.54 3.71 -12.36
CA GLN A 51 -4.44 3.17 -11.60
C GLN A 51 -4.72 3.29 -10.11
N ILE A 52 -4.29 2.29 -9.35
CA ILE A 52 -4.34 2.30 -7.89
C ILE A 52 -2.90 2.22 -7.40
N MET A 53 -2.56 3.03 -6.40
CA MET A 53 -1.23 3.00 -5.81
C MET A 53 -1.34 2.99 -4.29
N VAL A 54 -0.58 2.11 -3.66
CA VAL A 54 -0.38 2.14 -2.21
C VAL A 54 0.95 2.80 -1.96
N VAL A 55 0.99 3.71 -1.01
CA VAL A 55 2.23 4.31 -0.54
C VAL A 55 2.37 3.98 0.93
N ASP A 56 3.41 3.25 1.26
CA ASP A 56 3.69 2.82 2.63
C ASP A 56 5.06 3.30 3.05
N GLU A 57 5.21 3.51 4.36
CA GLU A 57 6.53 3.63 4.96
C GLU A 57 6.76 2.42 5.85
N TRP A 58 7.90 1.75 5.67
CA TRP A 58 8.29 0.53 6.40
C TRP A 58 9.70 0.70 6.97
N PRO A 59 10.01 0.01 8.08
CA PRO A 59 11.39 0.07 8.61
C PRO A 59 12.42 -0.44 7.61
N ASP A 60 12.05 -1.45 6.81
CA ASP A 60 12.93 -2.06 5.80
C ASP A 60 12.06 -2.85 4.81
N PRO A 61 12.60 -3.23 3.63
CA PRO A 61 11.83 -3.99 2.65
C PRO A 61 11.40 -5.37 3.16
N GLU A 62 12.22 -6.01 4.00
CA GLU A 62 11.91 -7.35 4.49
C GLU A 62 10.65 -7.38 5.35
N SER A 63 10.41 -6.31 6.13
CA SER A 63 9.19 -6.22 6.94
C SER A 63 7.94 -6.25 6.08
N PHE A 64 7.93 -5.48 4.97
CA PHE A 64 6.82 -5.52 4.03
C PHE A 64 6.69 -6.90 3.39
N GLN A 65 7.80 -7.49 2.98
CA GLN A 65 7.78 -8.79 2.30
C GLN A 65 7.19 -9.86 3.19
N ARG A 66 7.56 -9.90 4.47
CA ARG A 66 7.00 -10.85 5.43
C ARG A 66 5.50 -10.65 5.63
N PHE A 67 5.09 -9.38 5.75
CA PHE A 67 3.67 -9.05 5.88
C PHE A 67 2.90 -9.50 4.64
N PHE A 68 3.38 -9.13 3.46
CA PHE A 68 2.67 -9.41 2.22
C PHE A 68 2.55 -10.91 1.98
N GLU A 69 3.60 -11.66 2.27
CA GLU A 69 3.57 -13.11 2.11
C GLU A 69 2.54 -13.75 3.04
N GLN A 70 2.50 -13.31 4.29
CA GLN A 70 1.53 -13.81 5.26
C GLN A 70 0.10 -13.47 4.89
N MET A 71 -0.13 -12.26 4.38
CA MET A 71 -1.47 -11.75 4.12
C MET A 71 -1.93 -11.91 2.68
N ARG A 72 -1.11 -12.52 1.83
CA ARG A 72 -1.46 -12.70 0.43
C ARG A 72 -2.81 -13.40 0.24
N PRO A 73 -3.16 -14.45 1.00
CA PRO A 73 -4.46 -15.09 0.83
C PRO A 73 -5.65 -14.19 1.10
N GLU A 74 -5.47 -13.09 1.82
CA GLU A 74 -6.53 -12.12 2.08
C GLU A 74 -6.45 -10.94 1.12
N ILE A 75 -5.25 -10.52 0.76
CA ILE A 75 -5.05 -9.34 -0.09
C ILE A 75 -5.39 -9.64 -1.55
N GLU A 76 -5.00 -10.78 -2.07
CA GLU A 76 -5.21 -11.08 -3.49
C GLU A 76 -6.69 -11.14 -3.88
N PRO A 77 -7.58 -11.79 -3.09
CA PRO A 77 -9.00 -11.75 -3.43
C PRO A 77 -9.58 -10.34 -3.39
N LEU A 78 -9.13 -9.52 -2.44
CA LEU A 78 -9.58 -8.13 -2.35
C LEU A 78 -9.16 -7.35 -3.60
N MET A 79 -7.94 -7.54 -4.06
CA MET A 79 -7.46 -6.86 -5.27
C MET A 79 -8.28 -7.27 -6.50
N ARG A 80 -8.61 -8.55 -6.62
CA ARG A 80 -9.46 -9.00 -7.72
C ARG A 80 -10.85 -8.37 -7.66
N GLU A 81 -11.39 -8.22 -6.45
CA GLU A 81 -12.70 -7.64 -6.26
C GLU A 81 -12.78 -6.19 -6.70
N VAL A 82 -11.70 -5.45 -6.57
CA VAL A 82 -11.65 -4.04 -6.99
C VAL A 82 -11.11 -3.88 -8.41
N GLY A 83 -11.03 -4.98 -9.17
CA GLY A 83 -10.70 -4.92 -10.57
C GLY A 83 -9.22 -4.82 -10.90
N VAL A 84 -8.35 -5.16 -9.97
CA VAL A 84 -6.91 -5.18 -10.25
C VAL A 84 -6.60 -6.29 -11.24
N THR A 85 -5.89 -5.95 -12.31
CA THR A 85 -5.48 -6.90 -13.34
C THR A 85 -3.97 -6.84 -13.52
N GLY A 86 -3.38 -7.98 -13.85
CA GLY A 86 -1.94 -8.10 -14.09
C GLY A 86 -1.16 -8.11 -12.79
N GLU A 87 0.15 -8.09 -12.94
CA GLU A 87 1.07 -8.11 -11.81
C GLU A 87 1.27 -6.70 -11.28
N PRO A 88 1.21 -6.50 -9.96
CA PRO A 88 1.50 -5.18 -9.40
C PRO A 88 2.99 -4.87 -9.50
N GLU A 89 3.29 -3.57 -9.64
CA GLU A 89 4.66 -3.08 -9.58
C GLU A 89 4.97 -2.64 -8.16
N ILE A 90 5.94 -3.30 -7.54
CA ILE A 90 6.35 -2.99 -6.17
C ILE A 90 7.75 -2.40 -6.24
N THR A 91 7.93 -1.21 -5.68
CA THR A 91 9.21 -0.52 -5.68
C THR A 91 9.51 -0.03 -4.26
N PHE A 92 10.77 -0.13 -3.87
CA PHE A 92 11.24 0.42 -2.60
C PHE A 92 12.13 1.62 -2.89
N TRP A 93 11.91 2.70 -2.12
CA TRP A 93 12.56 3.99 -2.34
C TRP A 93 13.26 4.41 -1.06
N ARG A 94 14.47 4.94 -1.20
CA ARG A 94 15.15 5.52 -0.05
C ARG A 94 15.09 7.04 -0.14
N LYS A 95 15.05 7.70 1.01
CA LYS A 95 15.08 9.15 1.05
C LYS A 95 16.45 9.65 0.53
N LEU A 96 16.43 10.66 -0.31
CA LEU A 96 17.65 11.30 -0.78
C LEU A 96 17.95 12.52 0.06
N GLU A 97 19.22 12.77 0.32
CA GLU A 97 19.68 13.92 1.12
C GLU A 97 19.91 15.10 0.19
N THR A 98 18.86 15.81 -0.17
CA THR A 98 18.93 16.92 -1.11
C THR A 98 18.84 18.28 -0.44
N HIS A 99 18.41 18.30 0.83
CA HIS A 99 18.34 19.51 1.66
C HIS A 99 17.39 20.58 1.15
N ASP A 100 16.42 20.18 0.34
CA ASP A 100 15.40 21.10 -0.23
C ASP A 100 13.99 20.67 0.16
N GLU A 101 13.83 19.84 1.18
CA GLU A 101 12.52 19.34 1.59
C GLU A 101 11.61 20.49 2.02
N VAL A 102 10.34 20.41 1.65
CA VAL A 102 9.31 21.33 2.08
C VAL A 102 8.10 20.53 2.53
N GLY A 103 7.62 20.80 3.74
CA GLY A 103 6.36 20.23 4.21
C GLY A 103 6.45 18.89 4.91
N TRP A 104 7.54 18.17 4.80
CA TRP A 104 7.73 16.88 5.46
C TRP A 104 8.47 17.08 6.78
N GLU A 105 7.95 16.46 7.83
CA GLU A 105 8.66 16.44 9.11
C GLU A 105 9.85 15.50 9.00
N SER A 106 10.99 15.95 9.46
CA SER A 106 12.20 15.12 9.41
C SER A 106 12.32 14.24 10.65
#